data_a8d9fcd108595add8b909d58d1e95618
#
_entry.id   a8d9fcd108595add8b909d58d1e95618
#
_cell.length_a   1.000
_cell.length_b   1.000
_cell.length_c   1.000
_cell.angle_alpha   90.00
_cell.angle_beta   90.00
_cell.angle_gamma   90.00
#
_symmetry.space_group_name_H-M   'P 1'
#
loop_
_entity.id
_entity.type
_entity.pdbx_description
1 polymer ?
#
loop_
_entity_poly.entity_id
_entity_poly.type
_entity_poly.pdbx_seq_one_letter_code
_entity_poly.pdbx_strand_id
1 'polypeptide(L)'
;DLYAGVGLFALPLAARGEAEVLAVEWAGRAIEDARWALQHGRLEGVSLVEGDVAAALAAATPGTGERVVLDPPRTGAGPEVVALVADRRPEAVVYVSCDPPTLGRDLAAFASRGYRPDAVHLLDLFPDTFHMETVVRLRRS
;
A
#
# COMPACT_ATOMS: atom_id res chain seq x y z
N ASP A 1 -3.48 2.77 -2.86
CA ASP A 1 -2.10 3.01 -2.45
C ASP A 1 -2.09 3.57 -1.03
N LEU A 2 -1.64 2.78 -0.04
CA LEU A 2 -1.63 3.12 1.37
C LEU A 2 -0.20 3.42 1.83
N TYR A 3 -0.03 4.49 2.58
CA TYR A 3 1.29 5.07 2.91
C TYR A 3 2.00 5.55 1.63
N ALA A 4 1.27 6.26 0.78
CA ALA A 4 1.63 6.53 -0.61
C ALA A 4 2.87 7.44 -0.78
N GLY A 5 3.29 8.15 0.27
CA GLY A 5 4.39 9.10 0.18
C GLY A 5 4.15 10.14 -0.92
N VAL A 6 5.14 10.33 -1.77
CA VAL A 6 5.06 11.21 -2.95
C VAL A 6 4.34 10.57 -4.15
N GLY A 7 3.70 9.41 -3.95
CA GLY A 7 2.96 8.70 -5.01
C GLY A 7 3.79 7.70 -5.80
N LEU A 8 4.76 7.04 -5.15
CA LEU A 8 5.66 6.08 -5.82
C LEU A 8 4.93 4.99 -6.59
N PHE A 9 3.82 4.49 -6.06
CA PHE A 9 2.97 3.50 -6.73
C PHE A 9 1.77 4.15 -7.44
N ALA A 10 1.12 5.13 -6.80
CA ALA A 10 -0.07 5.78 -7.36
C ALA A 10 0.17 6.44 -8.71
N LEU A 11 1.29 7.17 -8.88
CA LEU A 11 1.58 7.89 -10.12
C LEU A 11 1.84 6.94 -11.31
N PRO A 12 2.68 5.89 -11.21
CA PRO A 12 2.84 4.92 -12.29
C PRO A 12 1.55 4.16 -12.63
N LEU A 13 0.70 3.85 -11.63
CA LEU A 13 -0.60 3.22 -11.87
C LEU A 13 -1.53 4.15 -12.66
N ALA A 14 -1.60 5.42 -12.28
CA ALA A 14 -2.36 6.43 -13.02
C ALA A 14 -1.85 6.61 -14.46
N ALA A 15 -0.53 6.64 -14.66
CA ALA A 15 0.09 6.78 -15.99
C ALA A 15 -0.28 5.63 -16.94
N ARG A 16 -0.63 4.45 -16.41
CA ARG A 16 -1.12 3.31 -17.20
C ARG A 16 -2.59 3.47 -17.62
N GLY A 17 -3.36 4.31 -16.94
CA GLY A 17 -4.77 4.56 -17.23
C GLY A 17 -5.69 3.35 -17.05
N GLU A 18 -5.27 2.34 -16.29
CA GLU A 18 -5.99 1.07 -16.15
C GLU A 18 -6.94 1.04 -14.94
N ALA A 19 -6.79 1.99 -13.99
CA ALA A 19 -7.57 2.02 -12.75
C ALA A 19 -7.68 3.41 -12.15
N GLU A 20 -8.75 3.64 -11.40
CA GLU A 20 -8.84 4.74 -10.45
C GLU A 20 -8.03 4.38 -9.19
N VAL A 21 -7.22 5.31 -8.71
CA VAL A 21 -6.34 5.10 -7.55
C VAL A 21 -6.75 6.01 -6.40
N LEU A 22 -7.01 5.43 -5.24
CA LEU A 22 -7.07 6.15 -3.97
C LEU A 22 -5.70 6.06 -3.31
N ALA A 23 -5.00 7.17 -3.18
CA ALA A 23 -3.69 7.27 -2.53
C ALA A 23 -3.83 7.98 -1.19
N VAL A 24 -3.44 7.30 -0.11
CA VAL A 24 -3.54 7.80 1.27
C VAL A 24 -2.16 8.00 1.86
N GLU A 25 -1.90 9.21 2.35
CA GLU A 25 -0.65 9.58 3.00
C GLU A 25 -0.92 10.61 4.10
N TRP A 26 -0.29 10.42 5.23
CA TRP A 26 -0.46 11.33 6.37
C TRP A 26 0.43 12.59 6.28
N ALA A 27 1.59 12.50 5.61
CA ALA A 27 2.54 13.61 5.52
C ALA A 27 2.08 14.64 4.47
N GLY A 28 1.54 15.76 4.90
CA GLY A 28 1.00 16.81 4.03
C GLY A 28 1.98 17.27 2.95
N ARG A 29 3.29 17.38 3.27
CA ARG A 29 4.29 17.73 2.27
C ARG A 29 4.44 16.69 1.17
N ALA A 30 4.38 15.41 1.49
CA ALA A 30 4.42 14.34 0.49
C ALA A 30 3.18 14.39 -0.42
N ILE A 31 2.01 14.70 0.15
CA ILE A 31 0.77 14.93 -0.62
C ILE A 31 0.90 16.15 -1.55
N GLU A 32 1.54 17.24 -1.11
CA GLU A 32 1.79 18.41 -1.96
C GLU A 32 2.68 18.03 -3.15
N ASP A 33 3.77 17.30 -2.89
CA ASP A 33 4.69 16.83 -3.93
C ASP A 33 3.99 15.86 -4.90
N ALA A 34 3.17 14.93 -4.42
CA ALA A 34 2.35 14.04 -5.24
C ALA A 34 1.36 14.82 -6.12
N ARG A 35 0.68 15.82 -5.54
CA ARG A 35 -0.25 16.70 -6.29
C ARG A 35 0.46 17.47 -7.38
N TRP A 36 1.63 18.01 -7.07
CA TRP A 36 2.47 18.70 -8.06
C TRP A 36 2.85 17.76 -9.21
N ALA A 37 3.28 16.53 -8.90
CA ALA A 37 3.66 15.54 -9.90
C ALA A 37 2.47 15.11 -10.79
N LEU A 38 1.27 14.93 -10.22
CA LEU A 38 0.05 14.65 -10.97
C LEU A 38 -0.26 15.77 -11.99
N GLN A 39 -0.21 17.03 -11.53
CA GLN A 39 -0.51 18.18 -12.38
C GLN A 39 0.50 18.34 -13.53
N HIS A 40 1.81 18.22 -13.23
CA HIS A 40 2.87 18.37 -14.24
C HIS A 40 2.96 17.16 -15.17
N GLY A 41 2.67 15.96 -14.68
CA GLY A 41 2.56 14.74 -15.47
C GLY A 41 1.26 14.64 -16.26
N ARG A 42 0.28 15.54 -16.02
CA ARG A 42 -1.07 15.48 -16.59
C ARG A 42 -1.72 14.10 -16.37
N LEU A 43 -1.51 13.56 -15.17
CA LEU A 43 -2.04 12.26 -14.78
C LEU A 43 -3.43 12.44 -14.15
N GLU A 44 -4.37 11.62 -14.58
CA GLU A 44 -5.74 11.60 -14.09
C GLU A 44 -6.02 10.28 -13.34
N GLY A 45 -7.18 10.18 -12.69
CA GLY A 45 -7.61 8.95 -12.02
C GLY A 45 -6.95 8.71 -10.66
N VAL A 46 -6.32 9.73 -10.02
CA VAL A 46 -5.80 9.62 -8.64
C VAL A 46 -6.52 10.57 -7.71
N SER A 47 -7.09 10.01 -6.66
CA SER A 47 -7.63 10.75 -5.51
C SER A 47 -6.62 10.72 -4.37
N LEU A 48 -6.05 11.89 -4.02
CA LEU A 48 -5.10 12.03 -2.91
C LEU A 48 -5.86 12.36 -1.62
N VAL A 49 -5.64 11.55 -0.59
CA VAL A 49 -6.18 11.77 0.76
C VAL A 49 -5.04 11.99 1.74
N GLU A 50 -4.99 13.19 2.32
CA GLU A 50 -4.11 13.50 3.44
C GLU A 50 -4.77 13.03 4.73
N GLY A 51 -4.18 12.07 5.43
CA GLY A 51 -4.72 11.59 6.67
C GLY A 51 -4.25 10.20 7.10
N ASP A 52 -4.84 9.74 8.18
CA ASP A 52 -4.61 8.41 8.72
C ASP A 52 -5.19 7.32 7.81
N VAL A 53 -4.43 6.25 7.60
CA VAL A 53 -4.80 5.16 6.69
C VAL A 53 -6.05 4.41 7.18
N ALA A 54 -6.17 4.15 8.49
CA ALA A 54 -7.33 3.44 9.02
C ALA A 54 -8.60 4.28 8.87
N ALA A 55 -8.52 5.59 9.19
CA ALA A 55 -9.62 6.52 9.03
C ALA A 55 -10.07 6.64 7.55
N ALA A 56 -9.11 6.76 6.64
CA ALA A 56 -9.38 6.84 5.21
C ALA A 56 -10.05 5.56 4.66
N LEU A 57 -9.55 4.38 5.06
CA LEU A 57 -10.14 3.09 4.68
C LEU A 57 -11.57 2.93 5.21
N ALA A 58 -11.82 3.36 6.46
CA ALA A 58 -13.15 3.31 7.06
C ALA A 58 -14.17 4.23 6.35
N ALA A 59 -13.71 5.36 5.80
CA ALA A 59 -14.54 6.31 5.09
C ALA A 59 -14.77 5.95 3.60
N ALA A 60 -13.82 5.26 2.97
CA ALA A 60 -13.87 4.95 1.56
C ALA A 60 -14.69 3.69 1.24
N THR A 61 -15.57 3.76 0.26
CA THR A 61 -16.31 2.58 -0.22
C THR A 61 -15.38 1.65 -1.00
N PRO A 62 -15.41 0.32 -0.75
CA PRO A 62 -14.65 -0.64 -1.55
C PRO A 62 -15.04 -0.61 -3.03
N GLY A 63 -14.04 -0.66 -3.91
CA GLY A 63 -14.23 -0.76 -5.35
C GLY A 63 -14.41 -2.21 -5.83
N THR A 64 -15.02 -2.39 -7.00
CA THR A 64 -15.06 -3.70 -7.66
C THR A 64 -13.67 -4.03 -8.23
N GLY A 65 -13.18 -5.24 -7.97
CA GLY A 65 -11.85 -5.64 -8.43
C GLY A 65 -10.71 -4.92 -7.72
N GLU A 66 -10.96 -4.41 -6.51
CA GLU A 66 -9.99 -3.63 -5.74
C GLU A 66 -8.68 -4.41 -5.52
N ARG A 67 -7.59 -3.70 -5.68
CA ARG A 67 -6.23 -4.16 -5.34
C ARG A 67 -5.60 -3.14 -4.43
N VAL A 68 -4.85 -3.61 -3.45
CA VAL A 68 -4.22 -2.74 -2.46
C VAL A 68 -2.72 -2.91 -2.53
N VAL A 69 -2.00 -1.79 -2.57
CA VAL A 69 -0.57 -1.75 -2.30
C VAL A 69 -0.35 -0.97 -1.00
N LEU A 70 0.55 -1.44 -0.15
CA LEU A 70 0.92 -0.74 1.08
C LEU A 70 2.41 -0.85 1.35
N ASP A 71 2.99 0.28 1.74
CA ASP A 71 4.41 0.43 2.11
C ASP A 71 4.48 1.15 3.47
N PRO A 72 4.10 0.47 4.55
CA PRO A 72 4.02 1.08 5.86
C PRO A 72 5.40 1.36 6.46
N PRO A 73 5.49 2.22 7.49
CA PRO A 73 6.71 2.45 8.22
C PRO A 73 7.22 1.14 8.89
N ARG A 74 8.43 1.16 9.45
CA ARG A 74 9.05 -0.01 10.13
C ARG A 74 8.20 -0.66 11.20
N THR A 75 7.26 0.04 11.77
CA THR A 75 6.29 -0.51 12.74
C THR A 75 5.26 -1.45 12.12
N GLY A 76 5.25 -1.54 10.78
CA GLY A 76 4.24 -2.27 10.00
C GLY A 76 2.91 -1.54 9.92
N ALA A 77 1.95 -2.12 9.20
CA ALA A 77 0.60 -1.60 9.05
C ALA A 77 -0.22 -1.78 10.33
N GLY A 78 0.05 -2.84 11.06
CA GLY A 78 -0.65 -3.18 12.31
C GLY A 78 -1.99 -3.87 12.10
N PRO A 79 -2.54 -4.48 13.18
CA PRO A 79 -3.72 -5.34 13.09
C PRO A 79 -4.99 -4.60 12.64
N GLU A 80 -5.13 -3.33 12.96
CA GLU A 80 -6.29 -2.51 12.60
C GLU A 80 -6.33 -2.27 11.07
N VAL A 81 -5.26 -1.77 10.49
CA VAL A 81 -5.18 -1.54 9.03
C VAL A 81 -5.29 -2.85 8.27
N VAL A 82 -4.62 -3.93 8.74
CA VAL A 82 -4.75 -5.27 8.14
C VAL A 82 -6.21 -5.75 8.15
N ALA A 83 -6.94 -5.52 9.26
CA ALA A 83 -8.35 -5.84 9.36
C ALA A 83 -9.18 -5.09 8.32
N LEU A 84 -9.04 -3.78 8.29
CA LEU A 84 -9.77 -2.92 7.36
C LEU A 84 -9.50 -3.27 5.89
N VAL A 85 -8.24 -3.53 5.54
CA VAL A 85 -7.88 -3.98 4.18
C VAL A 85 -8.53 -5.32 3.86
N ALA A 86 -8.43 -6.32 4.75
CA ALA A 86 -8.98 -7.65 4.51
C ALA A 86 -10.52 -7.65 4.41
N ASP A 87 -11.21 -6.82 5.21
CA ASP A 87 -12.66 -6.70 5.22
C ASP A 87 -13.21 -6.10 3.90
N ARG A 88 -12.40 -5.31 3.18
CA ARG A 88 -12.70 -4.80 1.83
C ARG A 88 -12.65 -5.89 0.76
N ARG A 89 -12.09 -7.05 1.07
CA ARG A 89 -11.96 -8.22 0.19
C ARG A 89 -11.24 -7.95 -1.14
N PRO A 90 -10.08 -7.26 -1.14
CA PRO A 90 -9.35 -7.00 -2.37
C PRO A 90 -8.96 -8.31 -3.09
N GLU A 91 -8.86 -8.26 -4.43
CA GLU A 91 -8.39 -9.38 -5.23
C GLU A 91 -6.93 -9.74 -4.96
N ALA A 92 -6.14 -8.74 -4.62
CA ALA A 92 -4.75 -8.90 -4.24
C ALA A 92 -4.32 -7.77 -3.30
N VAL A 93 -3.39 -8.10 -2.40
CA VAL A 93 -2.66 -7.13 -1.59
C VAL A 93 -1.18 -7.27 -1.90
N VAL A 94 -0.52 -6.16 -2.20
CA VAL A 94 0.95 -6.09 -2.31
C VAL A 94 1.46 -5.36 -1.10
N TYR A 95 2.27 -6.03 -0.29
CA TYR A 95 2.88 -5.49 0.92
C TYR A 95 4.37 -5.29 0.69
N VAL A 96 4.84 -4.05 0.77
CA VAL A 96 6.26 -3.70 0.75
C VAL A 96 6.72 -3.50 2.19
N SER A 97 7.89 -4.00 2.56
CA SER A 97 8.40 -3.89 3.93
C SER A 97 9.91 -3.93 3.99
N CYS A 98 10.49 -3.03 4.78
CA CYS A 98 11.90 -3.02 5.13
C CYS A 98 12.20 -3.70 6.49
N ASP A 99 11.18 -4.25 7.17
CA ASP A 99 11.31 -4.87 8.51
C ASP A 99 10.65 -6.25 8.54
N PRO A 100 11.44 -7.34 8.46
CA PRO A 100 10.90 -8.71 8.43
C PRO A 100 10.10 -9.12 9.67
N PRO A 101 10.46 -8.72 10.91
CA PRO A 101 9.65 -9.07 12.10
C PRO A 101 8.24 -8.50 12.05
N THR A 102 8.07 -7.24 11.72
CA THR A 102 6.75 -6.60 11.62
C THR A 102 5.96 -7.09 10.43
N LEU A 103 6.63 -7.37 9.31
CA LEU A 103 6.02 -8.04 8.16
C LEU A 103 5.44 -9.40 8.57
N GLY A 104 6.20 -10.24 9.27
CA GLY A 104 5.76 -11.56 9.72
C GLY A 104 4.50 -11.49 10.59
N ARG A 105 4.43 -10.51 11.51
CA ARG A 105 3.24 -10.24 12.32
C ARG A 105 2.03 -9.89 11.47
N ASP A 106 2.18 -8.98 10.52
CA ASP A 106 1.08 -8.51 9.68
C ASP A 106 0.64 -9.59 8.69
N LEU A 107 1.57 -10.40 8.15
CA LEU A 107 1.24 -11.56 7.33
C LEU A 107 0.43 -12.61 8.11
N ALA A 108 0.75 -12.85 9.38
CA ALA A 108 -0.04 -13.73 10.24
C ALA A 108 -1.47 -13.19 10.45
N ALA A 109 -1.62 -11.87 10.60
CA ALA A 109 -2.92 -11.22 10.71
C ALA A 109 -3.73 -11.33 9.39
N PHE A 110 -3.11 -11.14 8.23
CA PHE A 110 -3.73 -11.40 6.92
C PHE A 110 -4.12 -12.87 6.76
N ALA A 111 -3.25 -13.78 7.20
CA ALA A 111 -3.50 -15.21 7.14
C ALA A 111 -4.74 -15.65 7.93
N SER A 112 -4.95 -15.07 9.13
CA SER A 112 -6.15 -15.33 9.93
C SER A 112 -7.44 -14.83 9.28
N ARG A 113 -7.34 -13.99 8.24
CA ARG A 113 -8.45 -13.43 7.45
C ARG A 113 -8.58 -14.05 6.06
N GLY A 114 -7.89 -15.17 5.81
CA GLY A 114 -8.00 -15.94 4.58
C GLY A 114 -7.11 -15.45 3.43
N TYR A 115 -6.10 -14.61 3.69
CA TYR A 115 -5.11 -14.20 2.70
C TYR A 115 -3.83 -15.01 2.85
N ARG A 116 -3.24 -15.43 1.74
CA ARG A 116 -2.00 -16.19 1.73
C ARG A 116 -0.99 -15.56 0.76
N PRO A 117 0.31 -15.54 1.11
CA PRO A 117 1.34 -15.19 0.15
C PRO A 117 1.32 -16.14 -1.05
N ASP A 118 1.31 -15.58 -2.27
CA ASP A 118 1.48 -16.33 -3.51
C ASP A 118 2.74 -15.89 -4.29
N ALA A 119 3.36 -14.80 -3.89
CA ALA A 119 4.68 -14.38 -4.36
C ALA A 119 5.43 -13.63 -3.26
N VAL A 120 6.73 -13.89 -3.16
CA VAL A 120 7.64 -13.18 -2.24
C VAL A 120 8.92 -12.83 -3.00
N HIS A 121 9.30 -11.56 -2.97
CA HIS A 121 10.54 -11.07 -3.55
C HIS A 121 11.37 -10.38 -2.46
N LEU A 122 12.65 -10.74 -2.40
CA LEU A 122 13.63 -10.07 -1.55
C LEU A 122 14.52 -9.20 -2.43
N LEU A 123 14.71 -7.97 -2.03
CA LEU A 123 15.50 -6.97 -2.75
C LEU A 123 16.61 -6.46 -1.82
N ASP A 124 17.85 -6.73 -2.17
CA ASP A 124 19.01 -6.18 -1.49
C ASP A 124 19.34 -4.79 -2.08
N LEU A 125 18.64 -3.78 -1.58
CA LEU A 125 18.82 -2.39 -2.00
C LEU A 125 19.86 -1.63 -1.16
N PHE A 126 20.30 -2.22 -0.04
CA PHE A 126 21.23 -1.62 0.90
C PHE A 126 22.37 -2.60 1.22
N PRO A 127 23.25 -2.90 0.21
CA PRO A 127 24.33 -3.84 0.40
C PRO A 127 25.22 -3.43 1.60
N ASP A 128 25.81 -4.41 2.27
CA ASP A 128 26.61 -4.26 3.49
C ASP A 128 25.82 -3.76 4.72
N THR A 129 24.51 -3.81 4.68
CA THR A 129 23.63 -3.55 5.83
C THR A 129 22.74 -4.76 6.11
N PHE A 130 22.04 -4.77 7.25
CA PHE A 130 21.04 -5.79 7.57
C PHE A 130 19.63 -5.46 7.03
N HIS A 131 19.51 -4.37 6.27
CA HIS A 131 18.25 -3.96 5.69
C HIS A 131 17.95 -4.74 4.40
N MET A 132 16.78 -5.36 4.38
CA MET A 132 16.28 -6.11 3.23
C MET A 132 14.88 -5.64 2.91
N GLU A 133 14.66 -5.18 1.69
CA GLU A 133 13.31 -4.88 1.22
C GLU A 133 12.61 -6.18 0.80
N THR A 134 11.38 -6.33 1.24
CA THR A 134 10.56 -7.50 0.94
C THR A 134 9.25 -7.06 0.30
N VAL A 135 8.95 -7.61 -0.86
CA VAL A 135 7.66 -7.40 -1.53
C VAL A 135 6.89 -8.71 -1.51
N VAL A 136 5.74 -8.70 -0.87
CA VAL A 136 4.87 -9.86 -0.74
C VAL A 136 3.54 -9.59 -1.44
N ARG A 137 3.16 -10.47 -2.37
CA ARG A 137 1.80 -10.46 -2.89
C ARG A 137 0.96 -11.48 -2.13
N LEU A 138 -0.20 -11.04 -1.66
CA LEU A 138 -1.19 -11.84 -0.97
C LEU A 138 -2.43 -11.98 -1.84
N ARG A 139 -3.01 -13.17 -1.85
CA ARG A 139 -4.31 -13.43 -2.44
C ARG A 139 -5.23 -14.13 -1.45
N ARG A 140 -6.50 -13.96 -1.65
CA ARG A 140 -7.51 -14.67 -0.89
C ARG A 140 -7.53 -16.14 -1.29
N SER A 141 -7.45 -17.03 -0.29
CA SER A 141 -7.56 -18.48 -0.45
C SER A 141 -9.02 -18.94 -0.55
#